data_580b3d2840872fcfcc827f4c3fd41959
#
_entry.id   580b3d2840872fcfcc827f4c3fd41959
#
_cell.length_a   1.000
_cell.length_b   1.000
_cell.length_c   1.000
_cell.angle_alpha   90.00
_cell.angle_beta   90.00
_cell.angle_gamma   90.00
#
_symmetry.space_group_name_H-M   'P 1'
#
loop_
_entity.id
_entity.type
_entity.pdbx_description
1 polymer ?
#
loop_
_entity_poly.entity_id
_entity_poly.type
_entity_poly.pdbx_seq_one_letter_code
_entity_poly.pdbx_strand_id
1 'polypeptide(L)'
;LSGGNQQKVALGKWLSIKPDVLLVNEPTRGVDVGAKSEIYQRMRELAARGITIIFASTDIQEITYLPDRVITFYRGMMIDEHRLEQIKTPVILKEITDPFNETNL
;
A
#
# COMPACT_ATOMS: atom_id res chain seq x y z
N LEU A 1 -11.94 -20.23 -4.35
CA LEU A 1 -11.94 -18.80 -4.72
C LEU A 1 -10.55 -18.34 -5.11
N SER A 2 -10.46 -17.43 -6.07
CA SER A 2 -9.21 -16.79 -6.40
C SER A 2 -8.72 -15.90 -5.24
N GLY A 3 -7.41 -15.61 -5.19
CA GLY A 3 -6.85 -14.72 -4.18
C GLY A 3 -7.51 -13.34 -4.18
N GLY A 4 -7.87 -12.82 -5.37
CA GLY A 4 -8.56 -11.55 -5.49
C GLY A 4 -9.95 -11.57 -4.89
N ASN A 5 -10.70 -12.65 -5.07
CA ASN A 5 -12.03 -12.78 -4.48
C ASN A 5 -11.96 -12.90 -2.95
N GLN A 6 -10.96 -13.62 -2.43
CA GLN A 6 -10.76 -13.72 -0.99
C GLN A 6 -10.46 -12.36 -0.37
N GLN A 7 -9.62 -11.54 -1.02
CA GLN A 7 -9.32 -10.19 -0.53
C GLN A 7 -10.53 -9.28 -0.58
N LYS A 8 -11.33 -9.34 -1.65
CA LYS A 8 -12.55 -8.53 -1.75
C LYS A 8 -13.55 -8.89 -0.66
N VAL A 9 -13.70 -10.16 -0.36
CA VAL A 9 -14.59 -10.63 0.72
C VAL A 9 -14.10 -10.13 2.07
N ALA A 10 -12.80 -10.23 2.34
CA ALA A 10 -12.21 -9.76 3.60
C ALA A 10 -12.42 -8.26 3.78
N LEU A 11 -12.15 -7.45 2.74
CA LEU A 11 -12.35 -6.00 2.81
C LEU A 11 -13.81 -5.62 2.99
N GLY A 12 -14.75 -6.34 2.33
CA GLY A 12 -16.16 -6.11 2.50
C GLY A 12 -16.64 -6.41 3.93
N LYS A 13 -16.07 -7.43 4.56
CA LYS A 13 -16.36 -7.76 5.95
C LYS A 13 -15.93 -6.62 6.89
N TRP A 14 -14.76 -6.03 6.66
CA TRP A 14 -14.28 -4.92 7.47
C TRP A 14 -15.15 -3.68 7.32
N LEU A 15 -15.76 -3.48 6.15
CA LEU A 15 -16.73 -2.41 5.91
C LEU A 15 -17.91 -2.50 6.89
N SER A 16 -18.43 -3.70 7.12
CA SER A 16 -19.59 -3.90 8.01
C SER A 16 -19.24 -3.70 9.47
N ILE A 17 -18.00 -3.96 9.88
CA ILE A 17 -17.54 -3.78 11.26
C ILE A 17 -17.20 -2.32 11.56
N LYS A 18 -16.83 -1.54 10.53
CA LYS A 18 -16.49 -0.11 10.64
C LYS A 18 -15.35 0.17 11.64
N PRO A 19 -14.16 -0.40 11.47
CA PRO A 19 -13.04 -0.10 12.35
C PRO A 19 -12.55 1.32 12.14
N ASP A 20 -11.88 1.90 13.14
CA ASP A 20 -11.23 3.19 12.97
C ASP A 20 -9.95 3.08 12.14
N VAL A 21 -9.21 2.01 12.36
CA VAL A 21 -7.93 1.72 11.68
C VAL A 21 -7.94 0.29 11.18
N LEU A 22 -7.55 0.11 9.93
CA LEU A 22 -7.42 -1.20 9.30
C LEU A 22 -5.96 -1.42 8.89
N LEU A 23 -5.38 -2.52 9.36
CA LEU A 23 -4.03 -2.93 8.99
C LEU A 23 -4.12 -4.00 7.90
N VAL A 24 -3.47 -3.78 6.78
CA VAL A 24 -3.48 -4.72 5.65
C VAL A 24 -2.04 -5.01 5.24
N ASN A 25 -1.70 -6.28 5.18
CA ASN A 25 -0.38 -6.71 4.74
C ASN A 25 -0.46 -7.31 3.35
N GLU A 26 0.33 -6.77 2.41
CA GLU A 26 0.41 -7.26 1.03
C GLU A 26 -0.99 -7.43 0.40
N PRO A 27 -1.77 -6.35 0.25
CA PRO A 27 -3.18 -6.46 -0.11
C PRO A 27 -3.46 -7.14 -1.46
N THR A 28 -2.52 -7.11 -2.39
CA THR A 28 -2.70 -7.71 -3.72
C THR A 28 -1.72 -8.82 -4.04
N ARG A 29 -1.07 -9.38 -3.02
CA ARG A 29 -0.12 -10.48 -3.22
C ARG A 29 -0.83 -11.69 -3.83
N GLY A 30 -0.29 -12.20 -4.94
CA GLY A 30 -0.85 -13.35 -5.63
C GLY A 30 -2.15 -13.07 -6.39
N VAL A 31 -2.50 -11.80 -6.57
CA VAL A 31 -3.73 -11.39 -7.24
C VAL A 31 -3.44 -11.03 -8.70
N ASP A 32 -4.31 -11.41 -9.60
CA ASP A 32 -4.23 -11.06 -11.02
C ASP A 32 -4.27 -9.54 -11.22
N VAL A 33 -3.59 -9.05 -12.25
CA VAL A 33 -3.55 -7.62 -12.58
C VAL A 33 -4.97 -7.05 -12.72
N GLY A 34 -5.87 -7.78 -13.37
CA GLY A 34 -7.26 -7.33 -13.57
C GLY A 34 -8.05 -7.22 -12.28
N ALA A 35 -7.71 -8.00 -11.26
CA ALA A 35 -8.42 -7.96 -9.97
C ALA A 35 -7.83 -6.94 -8.98
N LYS A 36 -6.61 -6.47 -9.21
CA LYS A 36 -5.97 -5.50 -8.31
C LYS A 36 -6.73 -4.19 -8.23
N SER A 37 -7.23 -3.70 -9.36
CA SER A 37 -7.97 -2.44 -9.40
C SER A 37 -9.23 -2.48 -8.55
N GLU A 38 -9.91 -3.62 -8.48
CA GLU A 38 -11.09 -3.77 -7.64
C GLU A 38 -10.72 -3.72 -6.15
N ILE A 39 -9.59 -4.34 -5.76
CA ILE A 39 -9.10 -4.29 -4.39
C ILE A 39 -8.75 -2.86 -4.01
N TYR A 40 -8.05 -2.13 -4.89
CA TYR A 40 -7.71 -0.74 -4.65
C TYR A 40 -8.95 0.13 -4.50
N GLN A 41 -9.95 -0.12 -5.32
CA GLN A 41 -11.21 0.62 -5.24
C GLN A 41 -11.91 0.38 -3.89
N ARG A 42 -11.93 -0.87 -3.40
CA ARG A 42 -12.49 -1.19 -2.09
C ARG A 42 -11.72 -0.48 -0.96
N MET A 43 -10.41 -0.45 -1.04
CA MET A 43 -9.59 0.26 -0.05
C MET A 43 -9.90 1.76 -0.06
N ARG A 44 -10.05 2.36 -1.23
CA ARG A 44 -10.41 3.78 -1.35
C ARG A 44 -11.82 4.06 -0.82
N GLU A 45 -12.77 3.16 -1.03
CA GLU A 45 -14.12 3.29 -0.47
C GLU A 45 -14.09 3.28 1.05
N LEU A 46 -13.30 2.38 1.66
CA LEU A 46 -13.12 2.34 3.10
C LEU A 46 -12.51 3.64 3.63
N ALA A 47 -11.48 4.13 2.98
CA ALA A 47 -10.84 5.39 3.37
C ALA A 47 -11.80 6.58 3.24
N ALA A 48 -12.63 6.61 2.19
CA ALA A 48 -13.63 7.66 2.00
C ALA A 48 -14.69 7.66 3.09
N ARG A 49 -14.90 6.53 3.75
CA ARG A 49 -15.82 6.42 4.89
C ARG A 49 -15.19 6.79 6.23
N GLY A 50 -13.95 7.26 6.22
CA GLY A 50 -13.24 7.70 7.40
C GLY A 50 -12.36 6.66 8.07
N ILE A 51 -12.19 5.48 7.46
CA ILE A 51 -11.31 4.45 8.00
C ILE A 51 -9.87 4.77 7.59
N THR A 52 -8.98 4.82 8.56
CA THR A 52 -7.54 4.95 8.27
C THR A 52 -6.98 3.58 7.90
N ILE A 53 -6.40 3.46 6.71
CA ILE A 53 -5.82 2.21 6.25
C ILE A 53 -4.29 2.33 6.30
N ILE A 54 -3.67 1.40 6.99
CA ILE A 54 -2.21 1.26 7.01
C ILE A 54 -1.90 -0.06 6.33
N PHE A 55 -1.16 -0.01 5.22
CA PHE A 55 -0.80 -1.24 4.52
C PHE A 55 0.70 -1.32 4.28
N ALA A 56 1.21 -2.53 4.28
CA ALA A 56 2.59 -2.83 3.92
C ALA A 56 2.59 -3.58 2.60
N SER A 57 3.52 -3.25 1.71
CA SER A 57 3.63 -3.89 0.41
C SER A 57 5.07 -3.89 -0.06
N THR A 58 5.44 -4.92 -0.82
CA THR A 58 6.71 -4.99 -1.56
C THR A 58 6.53 -4.64 -3.04
N ASP A 59 5.30 -4.41 -3.48
CA ASP A 59 5.01 -4.01 -4.86
C ASP A 59 5.21 -2.50 -5.00
N ILE A 60 6.25 -2.10 -5.71
CA ILE A 60 6.61 -0.68 -5.84
C ILE A 60 5.52 0.13 -6.54
N GLN A 61 4.79 -0.46 -7.48
CA GLN A 61 3.71 0.23 -8.17
C GLN A 61 2.55 0.51 -7.22
N GLU A 62 2.23 -0.45 -6.37
CA GLU A 62 1.19 -0.30 -5.36
C GLU A 62 1.54 0.79 -4.35
N ILE A 63 2.79 0.82 -3.89
CA ILE A 63 3.28 1.82 -2.95
C ILE A 63 3.29 3.22 -3.54
N THR A 64 3.52 3.36 -4.84
CA THR A 64 3.58 4.69 -5.47
C THR A 64 2.22 5.18 -5.97
N TYR A 65 1.28 4.27 -6.16
CA TYR A 65 -0.03 4.61 -6.73
C TYR A 65 -1.14 4.77 -5.67
N LEU A 66 -1.19 3.86 -4.69
CA LEU A 66 -2.36 3.73 -3.83
C LEU A 66 -2.39 4.67 -2.62
N PRO A 67 -1.29 4.86 -1.86
CA PRO A 67 -1.37 5.59 -0.60
C PRO A 67 -1.34 7.10 -0.76
N ASP A 68 -1.82 7.79 0.28
CA ASP A 68 -1.68 9.23 0.42
C ASP A 68 -0.35 9.60 1.08
N ARG A 69 0.24 8.66 1.82
CA ARG A 69 1.48 8.85 2.57
C ARG A 69 2.27 7.56 2.59
N VAL A 70 3.57 7.64 2.36
CA VAL A 70 4.48 6.49 2.36
C VAL A 70 5.57 6.72 3.39
N ILE A 71 5.81 5.70 4.19
CA ILE A 71 6.96 5.66 5.11
C ILE A 71 7.84 4.51 4.64
N THR A 72 9.11 4.79 4.42
CA THR A 72 10.06 3.78 3.94
C THR A 72 10.94 3.28 5.08
N PHE A 73 11.24 1.99 5.03
CA PHE A 73 12.12 1.33 5.99
C PHE A 73 13.21 0.57 5.26
N TYR A 74 14.38 0.52 5.88
CA TYR A 74 15.49 -0.28 5.40
C TYR A 74 16.21 -0.89 6.61
N ARG A 75 16.27 -2.22 6.62
CA ARG A 75 16.92 -2.98 7.71
C ARG A 75 16.46 -2.55 9.11
N GLY A 76 15.16 -2.40 9.27
CA GLY A 76 14.56 -2.03 10.55
C GLY A 76 14.61 -0.56 10.90
N MET A 77 15.19 0.28 10.05
CA MET A 77 15.26 1.72 10.28
C MET A 77 14.28 2.46 9.38
N MET A 78 13.60 3.44 9.97
CA MET A 78 12.80 4.38 9.18
C MET A 78 13.74 5.30 8.40
N ILE A 79 13.53 5.38 7.08
CA ILE A 79 14.38 6.19 6.21
C ILE A 79 13.76 7.56 5.96
N ASP A 80 12.52 7.60 5.47
CA ASP A 80 11.88 8.87 5.13
C ASP A 80 10.35 8.71 5.07
N GLU A 81 9.69 9.86 4.93
CA GLU A 81 8.25 9.95 4.76
C GLU A 81 7.93 10.85 3.58
N HIS A 82 7.01 10.41 2.72
CA HIS A 82 6.61 11.15 1.54
C HIS A 82 5.10 11.26 1.47
N ARG A 83 4.59 12.39 1.02
CA ARG A 83 3.14 12.64 0.91
C ARG A 83 2.76 13.04 -0.51
N LEU A 84 1.67 12.48 -1.02
CA LEU A 84 1.02 12.87 -2.27
C LEU A 84 2.01 12.94 -3.44
N GLU A 85 2.20 14.13 -4.01
CA GLU A 85 3.03 14.36 -5.19
C GLU A 85 4.52 14.09 -4.96
N GLN A 86 4.94 14.03 -3.70
CA GLN A 86 6.32 13.70 -3.34
C GLN A 86 6.59 12.20 -3.39
N ILE A 87 5.55 11.39 -3.55
CA ILE A 87 5.70 9.94 -3.68
C ILE A 87 6.12 9.63 -5.10
N LYS A 88 7.41 9.33 -5.29
CA LYS A 88 8.00 9.08 -6.61
C LYS A 88 8.75 7.75 -6.61
N THR A 89 8.50 6.94 -7.63
CA THR A 89 9.06 5.60 -7.73
C THR A 89 10.59 5.55 -7.57
N PRO A 90 11.40 6.38 -8.26
CA PRO A 90 12.84 6.30 -8.10
C PRO A 90 13.32 6.59 -6.67
N VAL A 91 12.68 7.55 -6.02
CA VAL A 91 13.03 7.92 -4.64
C VAL A 91 12.71 6.79 -3.68
N ILE A 92 11.49 6.25 -3.76
CA ILE A 92 11.05 5.16 -2.90
C ILE A 92 11.93 3.92 -3.11
N LEU A 93 12.18 3.56 -4.37
CA LEU A 93 12.98 2.38 -4.69
C LEU A 93 14.39 2.48 -4.12
N LYS A 94 15.02 3.64 -4.20
CA LYS A 94 16.34 3.85 -3.61
C LYS A 94 16.31 3.66 -2.10
N GLU A 95 15.32 4.24 -1.44
CA GLU A 95 15.22 4.20 0.02
C GLU A 95 15.02 2.79 0.58
N ILE A 96 14.29 1.94 -0.13
CA ILE A 96 14.03 0.58 0.33
C ILE A 96 15.09 -0.43 -0.08
N THR A 97 15.99 -0.07 -1.01
CA THR A 97 17.04 -0.99 -1.50
C THR A 97 18.44 -0.56 -1.12
N ASP A 98 18.76 0.73 -1.22
CA ASP A 98 20.11 1.23 -0.97
C ASP A 98 20.09 2.71 -0.59
N PRO A 99 19.53 3.06 0.58
CA PRO A 99 19.29 4.45 0.95
C PRO A 99 20.55 5.26 1.22
N PHE A 100 21.65 4.59 1.52
CA PHE A 100 22.90 5.26 1.92
C PHE A 100 23.92 5.37 0.77
N ASN A 101 23.55 4.89 -0.43
CA ASN A 101 24.40 5.01 -1.59
C ASN A 101 24.21 6.38 -2.24
N GLU A 102 25.30 7.17 -2.30
CA GLU A 102 25.27 8.51 -2.88
C GLU A 102 25.40 8.51 -4.40
N THR A 103 25.48 7.34 -5.03
CA THR A 103 25.57 7.26 -6.48
C THR A 103 24.30 7.84 -7.10
N ASN A 104 24.45 8.88 -7.87
CA ASN A 104 23.31 9.48 -8.56
C ASN A 104 22.80 8.56 -9.65
N LEU A 105 21.54 8.31 -9.62
CA LEU A 105 20.86 7.60 -10.69
C LEU A 105 20.34 8.57 -11.71
#